data_89bfd3e18c0aa93548feccefa0df1537
#
_entry.id   89bfd3e18c0aa93548feccefa0df1537
#
_cell.length_a   1.000
_cell.length_b   1.000
_cell.length_c   1.000
_cell.angle_alpha   90.00
_cell.angle_beta   90.00
_cell.angle_gamma   90.00
#
_symmetry.space_group_name_H-M   'P 1'
#
loop_
_entity.id
_entity.type
_entity.pdbx_description
1 polymer ?
#
loop_
_entity_poly.entity_id
_entity_poly.type
_entity_poly.pdbx_seq_one_letter_code
_entity_poly.pdbx_strand_id
1 'polypeptide(L)'
;IGGHYTFERVPFDWVSEPFGFERNHYDRIAHFSVGFYAYAIAEVLMVKRLVRSRWIVSLFSIFAFVTVAGVYEIIEWQYAVYADPQAGIAMLGSQGDIWDAQKDILADTLGALMVISLFFYQHHSALVRLGHE
;
A
#
# COMPACT_ATOMS: atom_id res chain seq x y z
N ILE A 1 -3.34 -10.01 -12.56
CA ILE A 1 -2.98 -9.39 -13.85
C ILE A 1 -1.57 -8.80 -13.77
N GLY A 2 -1.23 -8.04 -12.72
CA GLY A 2 0.07 -7.40 -12.58
C GLY A 2 1.26 -8.37 -12.57
N GLY A 3 1.20 -9.43 -11.78
CA GLY A 3 2.31 -10.40 -11.66
C GLY A 3 2.66 -11.17 -12.92
N HIS A 4 1.83 -11.11 -13.97
CA HIS A 4 2.11 -11.77 -15.25
C HIS A 4 2.79 -10.84 -16.26
N TYR A 5 2.68 -9.53 -16.06
CA TYR A 5 3.15 -8.53 -17.00
C TYR A 5 4.31 -7.68 -16.46
N THR A 6 4.83 -7.96 -15.26
CA THR A 6 5.57 -6.93 -14.52
C THR A 6 4.83 -5.59 -14.63
N PHE A 7 4.50 -4.91 -13.60
CA PHE A 7 3.59 -3.74 -13.59
C PHE A 7 3.89 -2.70 -14.68
N GLU A 8 5.14 -2.60 -15.13
CA GLU A 8 5.58 -1.72 -16.21
C GLU A 8 4.97 -2.00 -17.59
N ARG A 9 4.49 -3.24 -17.82
CA ARG A 9 3.88 -3.68 -19.11
C ARG A 9 2.36 -3.63 -19.09
N VAL A 10 1.75 -3.22 -17.99
CA VAL A 10 0.30 -3.03 -17.94
C VAL A 10 -0.05 -1.85 -18.85
N PRO A 11 -1.03 -1.99 -19.78
CA PRO A 11 -1.46 -0.88 -20.63
C PRO A 11 -2.01 0.28 -19.80
N PHE A 12 -1.21 1.32 -19.61
CA PHE A 12 -1.53 2.48 -18.78
C PHE A 12 -1.27 3.81 -19.50
N ASP A 13 -1.06 3.75 -20.82
CA ASP A 13 -0.70 4.89 -21.66
C ASP A 13 -1.77 5.98 -21.64
N TRP A 14 -3.05 5.59 -21.55
CA TRP A 14 -4.18 6.50 -21.43
C TRP A 14 -4.14 7.43 -20.20
N VAL A 15 -3.32 7.11 -19.20
CA VAL A 15 -3.00 7.99 -18.07
C VAL A 15 -1.66 8.68 -18.30
N SER A 16 -0.64 7.93 -18.73
CA SER A 16 0.72 8.46 -18.84
C SER A 16 0.85 9.54 -19.89
N GLU A 17 0.23 9.37 -21.06
CA GLU A 17 0.30 10.32 -22.18
C GLU A 17 -0.27 11.71 -21.87
N PRO A 18 -1.49 11.85 -21.30
CA PRO A 18 -2.07 13.17 -21.01
C PRO A 18 -1.25 13.99 -20.01
N PHE A 19 -0.50 13.32 -19.12
CA PHE A 19 0.31 13.97 -18.09
C PHE A 19 1.78 14.07 -18.47
N GLY A 20 2.18 13.55 -19.65
CA GLY A 20 3.56 13.55 -20.12
C GLY A 20 4.51 12.71 -19.25
N PHE A 21 4.02 11.64 -18.64
CA PHE A 21 4.82 10.76 -17.81
C PHE A 21 5.66 9.82 -18.70
N GLU A 22 6.96 9.80 -18.49
CA GLU A 22 7.87 8.85 -19.13
C GLU A 22 7.78 7.44 -18.51
N ARG A 23 7.35 7.37 -17.25
CA ARG A 23 7.20 6.13 -16.48
C ARG A 23 5.75 5.67 -16.48
N ASN A 24 5.53 4.34 -16.56
CA ASN A 24 4.25 3.73 -16.24
C ASN A 24 4.02 3.71 -14.72
N HIS A 25 3.08 4.51 -14.24
CA HIS A 25 2.75 4.64 -12.82
C HIS A 25 1.70 3.65 -12.31
N TYR A 26 1.35 2.63 -13.09
CA TYR A 26 0.38 1.61 -12.66
C TYR A 26 0.77 0.96 -11.34
N ASP A 27 2.04 0.67 -11.18
CA ASP A 27 2.63 0.12 -9.98
C ASP A 27 2.31 0.96 -8.74
N ARG A 28 2.54 2.26 -8.78
CA ARG A 28 2.23 3.20 -7.68
C ARG A 28 0.75 3.21 -7.31
N ILE A 29 -0.14 3.08 -8.31
CA ILE A 29 -1.58 3.00 -8.08
C ILE A 29 -1.95 1.65 -7.47
N ALA A 30 -1.31 0.58 -7.90
CA ALA A 30 -1.48 -0.74 -7.31
C ALA A 30 -1.10 -0.73 -5.83
N HIS A 31 0.10 -0.24 -5.48
CA HIS A 31 0.55 -0.08 -4.10
C HIS A 31 -0.40 0.80 -3.28
N PHE A 32 -0.77 1.98 -3.79
CA PHE A 32 -1.75 2.83 -3.12
C PHE A 32 -3.06 2.11 -2.80
N SER A 33 -3.56 1.30 -3.74
CA SER A 33 -4.81 0.53 -3.54
C SER A 33 -4.65 -0.63 -2.55
N VAL A 34 -3.47 -1.23 -2.47
CA VAL A 34 -3.15 -2.28 -1.48
C VAL A 34 -3.18 -1.69 -0.07
N GLY A 35 -2.80 -0.42 0.12
CA GLY A 35 -2.95 0.31 1.38
C GLY A 35 -4.36 0.27 1.97
N PHE A 36 -5.39 0.04 1.14
CA PHE A 36 -6.79 -0.04 1.60
C PHE A 36 -7.07 -1.23 2.52
N TYR A 37 -6.23 -2.25 2.56
CA TYR A 37 -6.35 -3.33 3.53
C TYR A 37 -6.24 -2.87 4.99
N ALA A 38 -5.66 -1.69 5.25
CA ALA A 38 -5.67 -1.08 6.58
C ALA A 38 -7.10 -0.88 7.13
N TYR A 39 -8.09 -0.65 6.24
CA TYR A 39 -9.51 -0.57 6.62
C TYR A 39 -9.99 -1.85 7.30
N ALA A 40 -9.70 -3.01 6.70
CA ALA A 40 -10.11 -4.30 7.24
C ALA A 40 -9.49 -4.56 8.62
N ILE A 41 -8.24 -4.15 8.83
CA ILE A 41 -7.58 -4.25 10.14
C ILE A 41 -8.32 -3.38 11.17
N ALA A 42 -8.62 -2.11 10.82
CA ALA A 42 -9.34 -1.21 11.70
C ALA A 42 -10.75 -1.74 12.03
N GLU A 43 -11.46 -2.25 11.03
CA GLU A 43 -12.78 -2.83 11.19
C GLU A 43 -12.75 -4.03 12.17
N VAL A 44 -11.83 -4.97 12.00
CA VAL A 44 -11.67 -6.12 12.89
C VAL A 44 -11.41 -5.68 14.33
N LEU A 45 -10.48 -4.72 14.53
CA LEU A 45 -10.15 -4.21 15.86
C LEU A 45 -11.37 -3.58 16.56
N MET A 46 -12.19 -2.84 15.81
CA MET A 46 -13.38 -2.17 16.34
C MET A 46 -14.56 -3.13 16.51
N VAL A 47 -14.91 -3.94 15.51
CA VAL A 47 -16.04 -4.87 15.54
C VAL A 47 -15.85 -5.93 16.61
N LYS A 48 -14.65 -6.48 16.74
CA LYS A 48 -14.30 -7.45 17.78
C LYS A 48 -14.07 -6.79 19.15
N ARG A 49 -14.17 -5.46 19.25
CA ARG A 49 -13.95 -4.67 20.48
C ARG A 49 -12.60 -4.97 21.14
N LEU A 50 -11.58 -5.27 20.34
CA LEU A 50 -10.23 -5.56 20.83
C LEU A 50 -9.54 -4.28 21.33
N VAL A 51 -9.83 -3.15 20.68
CA VAL A 51 -9.28 -1.84 21.01
C VAL A 51 -10.40 -0.81 21.01
N ARG A 52 -10.42 0.08 22.02
CA ARG A 52 -11.41 1.15 22.12
C ARG A 52 -10.90 2.50 21.62
N SER A 53 -9.60 2.74 21.75
CA SER A 53 -9.00 4.01 21.34
C SER A 53 -8.86 4.10 19.82
N ARG A 54 -9.46 5.15 19.24
CA ARG A 54 -9.35 5.45 17.81
C ARG A 54 -7.90 5.66 17.36
N TRP A 55 -7.12 6.30 18.18
CA TRP A 55 -5.70 6.53 17.91
C TRP A 55 -4.92 5.22 17.83
N ILE A 56 -5.16 4.30 18.77
CA ILE A 56 -4.48 3.01 18.76
C ILE A 56 -4.93 2.19 17.55
N VAL A 57 -6.23 2.19 17.22
CA VAL A 57 -6.73 1.51 16.02
C VAL A 57 -6.09 2.08 14.76
N SER A 58 -6.03 3.41 14.63
CA SER A 58 -5.40 4.06 13.48
C SER A 58 -3.93 3.69 13.34
N LEU A 59 -3.15 3.90 14.39
CA LEU A 59 -1.71 3.65 14.39
C LEU A 59 -1.40 2.18 14.16
N PHE A 60 -2.12 1.29 14.85
CA PHE A 60 -1.89 -0.15 14.68
C PHE A 60 -2.23 -0.61 13.26
N SER A 61 -3.35 -0.16 12.69
CA SER A 61 -3.76 -0.56 11.34
C SER A 61 -2.77 -0.08 10.29
N ILE A 62 -2.30 1.17 10.40
CA ILE A 62 -1.32 1.74 9.48
C ILE A 62 0.03 1.02 9.64
N PHE A 63 0.55 0.88 10.87
CA PHE A 63 1.86 0.29 11.10
C PHE A 63 1.89 -1.21 10.77
N ALA A 64 0.84 -1.95 11.11
CA ALA A 64 0.73 -3.36 10.74
C ALA A 64 0.78 -3.52 9.22
N PHE A 65 0.06 -2.65 8.49
CA PHE A 65 0.06 -2.69 7.04
C PHE A 65 1.42 -2.27 6.43
N VAL A 66 2.00 -1.16 6.90
CA VAL A 66 3.33 -0.70 6.46
C VAL A 66 4.42 -1.73 6.76
N THR A 67 4.28 -2.48 7.87
CA THR A 67 5.19 -3.60 8.17
C THR A 67 5.07 -4.71 7.12
N VAL A 68 3.86 -5.06 6.71
CA VAL A 68 3.65 -6.06 5.64
C VAL A 68 4.24 -5.57 4.32
N ALA A 69 4.01 -4.31 3.96
CA ALA A 69 4.59 -3.70 2.77
C ALA A 69 6.13 -3.75 2.82
N GLY A 70 6.74 -3.33 3.92
CA GLY A 70 8.20 -3.38 4.07
C GLY A 70 8.77 -4.79 4.05
N VAL A 71 8.06 -5.79 4.59
CA VAL A 71 8.46 -7.21 4.50
C VAL A 71 8.38 -7.69 3.04
N TYR A 72 7.39 -7.24 2.29
CA TYR A 72 7.25 -7.57 0.88
C TYR A 72 8.46 -7.06 0.07
N GLU A 73 8.85 -5.80 0.25
CA GLU A 73 10.05 -5.23 -0.37
C GLU A 73 11.34 -5.98 -0.01
N ILE A 74 11.44 -6.45 1.26
CA ILE A 74 12.58 -7.28 1.68
C ILE A 74 12.58 -8.63 0.96
N ILE A 75 11.42 -9.24 0.75
CA ILE A 75 11.28 -10.50 0.00
C ILE A 75 11.67 -10.29 -1.46
N GLU A 76 11.23 -9.21 -2.08
CA GLU A 76 11.61 -8.87 -3.46
C GLU A 76 13.11 -8.66 -3.59
N TRP A 77 13.71 -7.94 -2.65
CA TRP A 77 15.16 -7.79 -2.60
C TRP A 77 15.89 -9.12 -2.46
N GLN A 78 15.45 -9.99 -1.54
CA GLN A 78 16.05 -11.31 -1.37
C GLN A 78 15.92 -12.17 -2.64
N TYR A 79 14.75 -12.15 -3.26
CA TYR A 79 14.52 -12.84 -4.53
C TYR A 79 15.46 -12.32 -5.62
N ALA A 80 15.62 -11.03 -5.73
CA ALA A 80 16.51 -10.39 -6.68
C ALA A 80 17.97 -10.79 -6.49
N VAL A 81 18.42 -10.93 -5.24
CA VAL A 81 19.81 -11.33 -4.92
C VAL A 81 20.09 -12.80 -5.23
N TYR A 82 19.10 -13.70 -4.99
CA TYR A 82 19.35 -15.15 -5.00
C TYR A 82 18.81 -15.87 -6.23
N ALA A 83 17.87 -15.31 -6.97
CA ALA A 83 17.26 -16.02 -8.11
C ALA A 83 18.04 -15.81 -9.40
N ASP A 84 18.03 -14.63 -9.96
CA ASP A 84 18.74 -14.28 -11.19
C ASP A 84 19.18 -12.81 -11.10
N PRO A 85 20.49 -12.51 -11.21
CA PRO A 85 20.99 -11.15 -11.14
C PRO A 85 20.33 -10.20 -12.17
N GLN A 86 19.96 -10.70 -13.34
CA GLN A 86 19.31 -9.88 -14.37
C GLN A 86 17.82 -9.65 -14.08
N ALA A 87 17.11 -10.68 -13.62
CA ALA A 87 15.75 -10.54 -13.14
C ALA A 87 15.70 -9.67 -11.88
N GLY A 88 16.71 -9.77 -11.02
CA GLY A 88 16.84 -8.97 -9.81
C GLY A 88 16.96 -7.47 -10.08
N ILE A 89 17.76 -7.07 -11.05
CA ILE A 89 17.91 -5.67 -11.44
C ILE A 89 16.57 -5.11 -11.97
N ALA A 90 15.82 -5.93 -12.70
CA ALA A 90 14.52 -5.54 -13.23
C ALA A 90 13.44 -5.40 -12.13
N MET A 91 13.56 -6.14 -11.01
CA MET A 91 12.64 -6.04 -9.87
C MET A 91 12.98 -4.91 -8.91
N LEU A 92 14.26 -4.76 -8.57
CA LEU A 92 14.73 -3.80 -7.55
C LEU A 92 14.72 -2.34 -7.98
N GLY A 93 14.65 -2.07 -9.26
CA GLY A 93 14.61 -0.72 -9.79
C GLY A 93 13.71 -0.69 -10.99
N SER A 94 12.43 -1.04 -10.80
CA SER A 94 11.45 -1.04 -11.88
C SER A 94 11.55 0.25 -12.69
N GLN A 95 11.72 0.09 -14.00
CA GLN A 95 11.89 1.21 -14.93
C GLN A 95 13.10 2.12 -14.61
N GLY A 96 14.15 1.62 -13.95
CA GLY A 96 15.37 2.34 -13.59
C GLY A 96 15.26 3.26 -12.37
N ASP A 97 14.22 3.15 -11.56
CA ASP A 97 14.03 3.95 -10.36
C ASP A 97 14.71 3.30 -9.14
N ILE A 98 15.88 3.79 -8.76
CA ILE A 98 16.63 3.27 -7.59
C ILE A 98 15.90 3.45 -6.25
N TRP A 99 14.85 4.25 -6.20
CA TRP A 99 14.02 4.52 -5.03
C TRP A 99 12.64 3.84 -5.12
N ASP A 100 12.53 2.81 -5.93
CA ASP A 100 11.27 2.12 -6.22
C ASP A 100 10.62 1.63 -4.92
N ALA A 101 11.30 0.78 -4.16
CA ALA A 101 10.82 0.22 -2.89
C ALA A 101 10.34 1.30 -1.90
N GLN A 102 11.10 2.39 -1.75
CA GLN A 102 10.71 3.48 -0.84
C GLN A 102 9.46 4.23 -1.32
N LYS A 103 9.31 4.40 -2.63
CA LYS A 103 8.13 5.04 -3.20
C LYS A 103 6.90 4.14 -3.14
N ASP A 104 7.09 2.82 -3.22
CA ASP A 104 6.02 1.84 -3.05
C ASP A 104 5.52 1.81 -1.62
N ILE A 105 6.40 1.73 -0.63
CA ILE A 105 6.05 1.85 0.78
C ILE A 105 5.35 3.20 1.07
N LEU A 106 5.78 4.29 0.42
CA LEU A 106 5.10 5.58 0.54
C LEU A 106 3.69 5.53 -0.04
N ALA A 107 3.51 4.97 -1.23
CA ALA A 107 2.19 4.82 -1.86
C ALA A 107 1.25 3.96 -1.01
N ASP A 108 1.72 2.83 -0.51
CA ASP A 108 1.02 1.97 0.45
C ASP A 108 0.57 2.75 1.70
N THR A 109 1.49 3.51 2.27
CA THR A 109 1.24 4.32 3.47
C THR A 109 0.18 5.39 3.21
N LEU A 110 0.24 6.09 2.07
CA LEU A 110 -0.75 7.10 1.70
C LEU A 110 -2.14 6.47 1.48
N GLY A 111 -2.21 5.30 0.86
CA GLY A 111 -3.43 4.53 0.74
C GLY A 111 -4.03 4.14 2.09
N ALA A 112 -3.19 3.66 3.00
CA ALA A 112 -3.61 3.31 4.36
C ALA A 112 -4.11 4.53 5.14
N LEU A 113 -3.42 5.66 5.07
CA LEU A 113 -3.84 6.92 5.70
C LEU A 113 -5.18 7.41 5.17
N MET A 114 -5.37 7.37 3.86
CA MET A 114 -6.62 7.77 3.23
C MET A 114 -7.78 6.90 3.71
N VAL A 115 -7.62 5.59 3.68
CA VAL A 115 -8.72 4.68 4.01
C VAL A 115 -9.03 4.64 5.50
N ILE A 116 -8.06 4.84 6.38
CA ILE A 116 -8.29 4.97 7.83
C ILE A 116 -9.08 6.28 8.12
N SER A 117 -8.73 7.37 7.46
CA SER A 117 -9.49 8.62 7.55
C SER A 117 -10.95 8.42 7.10
N LEU A 118 -11.15 7.72 5.99
CA LEU A 118 -12.48 7.38 5.47
C LEU A 118 -13.25 6.47 6.44
N PHE A 119 -12.59 5.47 7.03
CA PHE A 119 -13.17 4.58 8.02
C PHE A 119 -13.78 5.36 9.20
N PHE A 120 -13.02 6.26 9.79
CA PHE A 120 -13.51 7.05 10.93
C PHE A 120 -14.57 8.09 10.51
N TYR A 121 -14.48 8.64 9.32
CA TYR A 121 -15.52 9.50 8.78
C TYR A 121 -16.86 8.75 8.64
N GLN A 122 -16.84 7.56 8.02
CA GLN A 122 -18.04 6.74 7.80
C GLN A 122 -18.66 6.24 9.11
N HIS A 123 -17.83 5.90 10.11
CA HIS A 123 -18.28 5.30 11.36
C HIS A 123 -18.41 6.32 12.52
N HIS A 124 -18.21 7.61 12.26
CA HIS A 124 -18.21 8.64 13.30
C HIS A 124 -19.42 8.54 14.25
N SER A 125 -20.64 8.52 13.71
CA SER A 125 -21.87 8.47 14.50
C SER A 125 -22.03 7.20 15.31
N ALA A 126 -21.56 6.06 14.81
CA ALA A 126 -21.59 4.79 15.51
C ALA A 126 -20.57 4.76 16.64
N LEU A 127 -19.39 5.29 16.40
CA LEU A 127 -18.28 5.32 17.34
C LEU A 127 -18.57 6.22 18.54
N VAL A 128 -19.17 7.39 18.30
CA VAL A 128 -19.60 8.31 19.36
C VAL A 128 -20.64 7.62 20.28
N ARG A 129 -21.61 6.89 19.69
CA ARG A 129 -22.61 6.15 20.49
C ARG A 129 -22.01 5.02 21.33
N LEU A 130 -20.88 4.46 20.89
CA LEU A 130 -20.19 3.36 21.57
C LEU A 130 -19.13 3.85 22.58
N GLY A 131 -18.96 5.16 22.76
CA GLY A 131 -17.99 5.75 23.68
C GLY A 131 -16.53 5.55 23.24
N HIS A 132 -16.28 5.45 21.94
CA HIS A 132 -14.94 5.43 21.37
C HIS A 132 -14.46 6.87 21.15
N GLU A 133 -13.72 7.41 22.11
CA GLU A 133 -13.04 8.71 22.01
C GLU A 133 -11.60 8.60 21.48
#